data_9193357ed71787cf704b261d907c60e6
#
_entry.id   9193357ed71787cf704b261d907c60e6
#
_cell.length_a   1.000
_cell.length_b   1.000
_cell.length_c   1.000
_cell.angle_alpha   90.00
_cell.angle_beta   90.00
_cell.angle_gamma   90.00
#
_symmetry.space_group_name_H-M   'P 1'
#
loop_
_entity.id
_entity.type
_entity.pdbx_description
1 polymer ?
#
loop_
_entity_poly.entity_id
_entity_poly.type
_entity_poly.pdbx_seq_one_letter_code
_entity_poly.pdbx_strand_id
1 'polypeptide(L)'
;MRYKVQGNVLPTHIMPEGTHAVKATVISQWVDADSPLDAAATFLMDNDQVNASPILVVDTDYNIGNYPLDYVKIAIDYRVGLRE
;
A
#
# COMPACT_ATOMS: atom_id res chain seq x y z
N MET A 1 -11.56 7.05 -11.72
CA MET A 1 -12.28 6.92 -10.44
C MET A 1 -11.33 7.24 -9.30
N ARG A 2 -11.84 7.81 -8.24
CA ARG A 2 -11.00 8.24 -7.12
C ARG A 2 -11.08 7.24 -5.97
N TYR A 3 -9.92 6.88 -5.45
CA TYR A 3 -9.81 5.92 -4.35
C TYR A 3 -9.00 6.50 -3.21
N LYS A 4 -9.37 6.15 -1.98
CA LYS A 4 -8.53 6.41 -0.83
C LYS A 4 -7.73 5.14 -0.54
N VAL A 5 -6.42 5.27 -0.50
CA VAL A 5 -5.53 4.13 -0.32
C VAL A 5 -4.73 4.32 0.97
N GLN A 6 -4.62 3.26 1.76
CA GLN A 6 -3.88 3.28 3.01
C GLN A 6 -2.87 2.14 3.05
N GLY A 7 -1.71 2.44 3.60
CA GLY A 7 -0.68 1.45 3.86
C GLY A 7 0.00 1.70 5.20
N ASN A 8 0.72 0.73 5.68
CA ASN A 8 1.40 0.80 6.97
C ASN A 8 2.91 0.74 6.78
N VAL A 9 3.60 1.51 7.61
CA VAL A 9 5.06 1.47 7.70
C VAL A 9 5.42 1.00 9.10
N LEU A 10 6.08 -0.15 9.17
CA LEU A 10 6.60 -0.68 10.42
C LEU A 10 8.07 -0.32 10.55
N PRO A 11 8.58 -0.10 11.77
CA PRO A 11 10.00 0.11 11.97
C PRO A 11 10.81 -1.05 11.40
N THR A 12 11.92 -0.73 10.74
CA THR A 12 12.74 -1.73 10.05
C THR A 12 13.92 -2.23 10.89
N HIS A 13 14.15 -1.64 12.05
CA HIS A 13 15.21 -2.10 12.93
C HIS A 13 14.63 -2.64 14.22
N ILE A 14 15.28 -3.69 14.72
CA ILE A 14 14.86 -4.35 15.96
C ILE A 14 15.26 -3.45 17.12
N MET A 15 14.29 -3.13 17.97
CA MET A 15 14.55 -2.35 19.17
C MET A 15 15.19 -3.23 20.25
N PRO A 16 16.05 -2.64 21.09
CA PRO A 16 16.63 -3.37 22.21
C PRO A 16 15.56 -3.91 23.16
N GLU A 17 15.99 -4.81 24.04
CA GLU A 17 15.12 -5.42 25.04
C GLU A 17 14.28 -4.38 25.79
N GLY A 18 13.05 -4.77 26.12
CA GLY A 18 12.13 -3.94 26.88
C GLY A 18 11.19 -3.10 26.05
N THR A 19 11.33 -3.11 24.74
CA THR A 19 10.40 -2.39 23.87
C THR A 19 9.26 -3.31 23.47
N HIS A 20 8.07 -3.00 23.93
CA HIS A 20 6.91 -3.88 23.74
C HIS A 20 5.91 -3.38 22.73
N ALA A 21 6.05 -2.18 22.23
CA ALA A 21 5.07 -1.63 21.31
C ALA A 21 5.76 -1.17 20.03
N VAL A 22 5.40 -1.81 18.92
CA VAL A 22 5.77 -1.35 17.59
C VAL A 22 4.59 -0.58 17.05
N LYS A 23 4.73 0.73 16.91
CA LYS A 23 3.69 1.54 16.30
C LYS A 23 3.89 1.59 14.80
N ALA A 24 2.89 1.09 14.08
CA ALA A 24 2.84 1.30 12.65
C ALA A 24 2.48 2.76 12.36
N THR A 25 3.12 3.34 11.37
CA THR A 25 2.72 4.62 10.83
C THR A 25 1.78 4.36 9.68
N VAL A 26 0.60 4.99 9.69
CA VAL A 26 -0.37 4.86 8.61
C VAL A 26 -0.15 5.99 7.61
N ILE A 27 0.00 5.63 6.36
CA ILE A 27 0.05 6.58 5.25
C ILE A 27 -1.24 6.42 4.46
N SER A 28 -1.91 7.53 4.15
CA SER A 28 -3.07 7.47 3.28
C SER A 28 -2.98 8.55 2.21
N GLN A 29 -3.55 8.25 1.05
CA GLN A 29 -3.46 9.11 -0.11
C GLN A 29 -4.69 8.90 -0.99
N TRP A 30 -5.18 9.97 -1.60
CA TRP A 30 -6.18 9.88 -2.65
C TRP A 30 -5.48 9.61 -3.97
N VAL A 31 -6.00 8.65 -4.73
CA VAL A 31 -5.42 8.22 -6.00
C VAL A 31 -6.52 8.13 -7.04
N ASP A 32 -6.30 8.73 -8.21
CA ASP A 32 -7.17 8.53 -9.36
C ASP A 32 -6.62 7.35 -10.18
N ALA A 33 -7.46 6.36 -10.42
CA ALA A 33 -7.06 5.15 -11.13
C ALA A 33 -8.27 4.49 -11.79
N ASP A 34 -8.00 3.56 -12.71
CA ASP A 34 -9.05 2.85 -13.43
C ASP A 34 -9.64 1.68 -12.63
N SER A 35 -8.89 1.20 -11.65
CA SER A 35 -9.33 0.08 -10.83
C SER A 35 -8.72 0.17 -9.43
N PRO A 36 -9.28 -0.55 -8.44
CA PRO A 36 -8.70 -0.58 -7.10
C PRO A 36 -7.26 -1.09 -7.08
N LEU A 37 -6.93 -2.10 -7.88
CA LEU A 37 -5.56 -2.62 -7.93
C LEU A 37 -4.61 -1.59 -8.52
N ASP A 38 -5.02 -0.86 -9.55
CA ASP A 38 -4.22 0.24 -10.11
C ASP A 38 -3.98 1.32 -9.08
N ALA A 39 -5.00 1.63 -8.26
CA ALA A 39 -4.86 2.61 -7.18
C ALA A 39 -3.83 2.13 -6.15
N ALA A 40 -3.89 0.86 -5.76
CA ALA A 40 -2.92 0.30 -4.82
C ALA A 40 -1.50 0.33 -5.38
N ALA A 41 -1.33 -0.03 -6.66
CA ALA A 41 -0.02 -0.02 -7.30
C ALA A 41 0.56 1.39 -7.38
N THR A 42 -0.25 2.37 -7.80
CA THR A 42 0.19 3.77 -7.87
C THR A 42 0.59 4.28 -6.50
N PHE A 43 -0.22 3.98 -5.48
CA PHE A 43 0.08 4.38 -4.11
C PHE A 43 1.42 3.80 -3.63
N LEU A 44 1.66 2.53 -3.88
CA LEU A 44 2.89 1.88 -3.43
C LEU A 44 4.12 2.42 -4.18
N MET A 45 3.98 2.73 -5.45
CA MET A 45 5.05 3.36 -6.23
C MET A 45 5.42 4.74 -5.69
N ASP A 46 4.42 5.49 -5.22
CA ASP A 46 4.63 6.83 -4.64
C ASP A 46 5.09 6.77 -3.18
N ASN A 47 4.87 5.65 -2.51
CA ASN A 47 5.13 5.49 -1.07
C ASN A 47 5.85 4.16 -0.85
N ASP A 48 7.06 4.06 -1.34
CA ASP A 48 7.86 2.83 -1.29
C ASP A 48 8.27 2.42 0.12
N GLN A 49 8.14 3.32 1.10
CA GLN A 49 8.40 3.01 2.50
C GLN A 49 7.32 2.10 3.12
N VAL A 50 6.17 1.96 2.48
CA VAL A 50 5.13 1.03 2.95
C VAL A 50 5.67 -0.39 2.87
N ASN A 51 5.70 -1.07 4.03
CA ASN A 51 6.37 -2.37 4.16
C ASN A 51 5.53 -3.42 4.89
N ALA A 52 4.24 -3.17 5.05
CA ALA A 52 3.36 -4.11 5.75
C ALA A 52 2.05 -4.31 4.98
N SER A 53 1.55 -5.54 5.03
CA SER A 53 0.26 -5.91 4.45
C SER A 53 -0.86 -5.65 5.46
N PRO A 54 -2.10 -5.45 4.98
CA PRO A 54 -2.48 -5.25 3.58
C PRO A 54 -2.46 -3.78 3.19
N ILE A 55 -2.56 -3.52 1.87
CA ILE A 55 -2.89 -2.20 1.37
C ILE A 55 -4.40 -2.12 1.23
N LEU A 56 -5.00 -1.11 1.85
CA LEU A 56 -6.45 -0.92 1.83
C LEU A 56 -6.83 0.10 0.77
N VAL A 57 -7.83 -0.23 -0.03
CA VAL A 57 -8.35 0.67 -1.06
C VAL A 57 -9.84 0.84 -0.84
N VAL A 58 -10.29 2.09 -0.72
CA VAL A 58 -11.69 2.41 -0.49
C VAL A 58 -12.18 3.27 -1.65
N ASP A 59 -13.26 2.85 -2.30
CA ASP A 59 -13.86 3.62 -3.37
C ASP A 59 -14.88 4.64 -2.83
N THR A 60 -15.50 5.39 -3.74
CA THR A 60 -16.47 6.43 -3.36
C THR A 60 -17.78 5.86 -2.80
N ASP A 61 -18.04 4.59 -2.99
CA ASP A 61 -19.21 3.89 -2.44
C ASP A 61 -18.87 3.14 -1.15
N TYR A 62 -17.69 3.39 -0.58
CA TYR A 62 -17.19 2.77 0.65
C TYR A 62 -16.96 1.27 0.55
N ASN A 63 -16.78 0.75 -0.66
CA ASN A 63 -16.32 -0.62 -0.83
C ASN A 63 -14.84 -0.70 -0.51
N ILE A 64 -14.46 -1.66 0.33
CA ILE A 64 -13.10 -1.81 0.81
C ILE A 64 -12.46 -3.03 0.15
N GLY A 65 -11.32 -2.83 -0.48
CA GLY A 65 -10.48 -3.89 -0.99
C GLY A 65 -9.22 -4.02 -0.15
N ASN A 66 -8.83 -5.26 0.15
CA ASN A 66 -7.59 -5.59 0.85
C ASN A 66 -6.65 -6.26 -0.13
N TYR A 67 -5.49 -5.68 -0.33
CA TYR A 67 -4.50 -6.22 -1.26
C TYR A 67 -3.22 -6.56 -0.51
N PRO A 68 -2.80 -7.83 -0.51
CA PRO A 68 -1.51 -8.18 0.08
C PRO A 68 -0.38 -7.41 -0.58
N LEU A 69 0.58 -6.98 0.22
CA LEU A 69 1.71 -6.18 -0.28
C LEU A 69 2.44 -6.87 -1.42
N ASP A 70 2.70 -8.17 -1.30
CA ASP A 70 3.40 -8.93 -2.32
C ASP A 70 2.63 -8.98 -3.64
N TYR A 71 1.30 -9.08 -3.55
CA TYR A 71 0.45 -9.08 -4.74
C TYR A 71 0.55 -7.74 -5.48
N VAL A 72 0.55 -6.64 -4.73
CA VAL A 72 0.68 -5.30 -5.33
C VAL A 72 2.05 -5.13 -5.97
N LYS A 73 3.10 -5.65 -5.34
CA LYS A 73 4.45 -5.60 -5.91
C LYS A 73 4.55 -6.36 -7.22
N ILE A 74 3.91 -7.53 -7.31
CA ILE A 74 3.85 -8.30 -8.55
C ILE A 74 3.14 -7.49 -9.65
N ALA A 75 2.04 -6.83 -9.31
CA ALA A 75 1.30 -5.99 -10.25
C ALA A 75 2.15 -4.83 -10.76
N ILE A 76 2.96 -4.23 -9.90
CA ILE A 76 3.89 -3.16 -10.28
C ILE A 76 4.94 -3.70 -11.25
N ASP A 77 5.55 -4.83 -10.94
CA ASP A 77 6.59 -5.45 -11.76
C ASP A 77 6.04 -5.78 -13.16
N TYR A 78 4.82 -6.29 -13.22
CA TYR A 78 4.15 -6.57 -14.48
C TYR A 78 3.94 -5.30 -15.29
N ARG A 79 3.50 -4.22 -14.64
CA ARG A 79 3.29 -2.93 -15.30
C ARG A 79 4.59 -2.35 -15.85
N VAL A 80 5.67 -2.43 -15.07
CA VAL A 80 6.99 -1.97 -15.50
C VAL A 80 7.48 -2.79 -16.69
N GLY A 81 7.31 -4.12 -16.65
CA GLY A 81 7.69 -5.00 -17.74
C GLY A 81 6.97 -4.68 -19.04
N LEU A 82 5.72 -4.24 -18.98
CA LEU A 82 4.97 -3.87 -20.18
C LEU A 82 5.47 -2.59 -20.86
N ARG A 83 6.21 -1.76 -20.12
CA ARG A 83 6.73 -0.51 -20.67
C ARG A 83 8.06 -0.67 -21.38
N GLU A 84 8.71 -1.78 -21.18
CA GLU A 84 9.95 -2.13 -21.84
C GLU A 84 9.62 -2.85 -23.15
#